data_102d427778d755faeead23b266e1257d
#
_entry.id   102d427778d755faeead23b266e1257d
#
_cell.length_a   1.000
_cell.length_b   1.000
_cell.length_c   1.000
_cell.angle_alpha   90.00
_cell.angle_beta   90.00
_cell.angle_gamma   90.00
#
_symmetry.space_group_name_H-M   'P 1'
#
loop_
_entity.id
_entity.type
_entity.pdbx_description
1 polymer ?
#
loop_
_entity_poly.entity_id
_entity_poly.type
_entity_poly.pdbx_seq_one_letter_code
_entity_poly.pdbx_strand_id
1 'polypeptide(L)'
;KNKQDWLESYGIENSKITAKKAFYEIRNNKNYKIDKNLSDSDARKILVVRDLIKSQGYSQYNPITIATDISQKTISQLEESAIELPGVSVAVEPVRYYPNTTLASHILGHMGKMPSGQEDKYLNREEGKTYSKGDTVGISGIEKSYEEQLRGVDGYKKVQVDALGRITRELDVSEPKSGDTVYLSIDKDLQEDTENALKGVLEALRVGGTYKSKYGNKTFSSAAKNAASGAVIAIDAKNGDVLSMASYPNYDPNKFVNGISYEDYQALQPKNKNDVLAANPQVNLATQGVFQPGSTFKMVTGMAAIDNGLSPNYAIQDTGVIRLGGPKSRPFADLIWHKSRSNHGYTDLYKAIQESCNIYFYTIGSGKNYTGGKDPSVKVGAKGIIEYAKKFGLDDYTGLNEEIDERKGSVPNMAAKLETTKTLLRDYLTKEMANDFTDISKSKNPKEYESRIEEIVSWADETKTVGRVEAMERLTKMKVKEDRVETLADSIVFSYLNF
;
A
#
# COMPACT_ATOMS: atom_id res chain seq x y z
N LYS A 1 22.03 -1.81 -10.09
CA LYS A 1 22.71 -1.44 -11.36
C LYS A 1 21.91 -2.01 -12.53
N ASN A 2 21.65 -1.17 -13.53
CA ASN A 2 21.05 -1.59 -14.79
C ASN A 2 22.06 -2.53 -15.52
N LYS A 3 21.55 -3.45 -16.35
CA LYS A 3 22.38 -4.40 -17.11
C LYS A 3 23.46 -3.69 -17.93
N GLN A 4 23.12 -2.54 -18.49
CA GLN A 4 24.02 -1.76 -19.34
C GLN A 4 25.19 -1.17 -18.53
N ASP A 5 24.89 -0.52 -17.39
CA ASP A 5 25.92 0.05 -16.51
C ASP A 5 26.87 -1.03 -16.00
N TRP A 6 26.35 -2.25 -15.72
CA TRP A 6 27.18 -3.37 -15.32
C TRP A 6 28.11 -3.83 -16.46
N LEU A 7 27.61 -3.99 -17.69
CA LEU A 7 28.40 -4.35 -18.85
C LEU A 7 29.50 -3.30 -19.14
N GLU A 8 29.14 -2.02 -19.11
CA GLU A 8 30.05 -0.90 -19.31
C GLU A 8 31.18 -0.90 -18.25
N SER A 9 30.86 -1.23 -16.99
CA SER A 9 31.85 -1.37 -15.93
C SER A 9 32.90 -2.44 -16.20
N TYR A 10 32.61 -3.37 -17.11
CA TYR A 10 33.52 -4.41 -17.62
C TYR A 10 34.10 -4.10 -18.99
N GLY A 11 33.83 -2.92 -19.56
CA GLY A 11 34.29 -2.50 -20.88
C GLY A 11 33.55 -3.19 -22.04
N ILE A 12 32.33 -3.67 -21.78
CA ILE A 12 31.48 -4.33 -22.80
C ILE A 12 30.41 -3.34 -23.27
N GLU A 13 30.59 -2.76 -24.44
CA GLU A 13 29.67 -1.77 -25.02
C GLU A 13 28.39 -2.40 -25.61
N ASN A 14 28.44 -3.69 -25.99
CA ASN A 14 27.31 -4.36 -26.62
C ASN A 14 26.22 -4.75 -25.60
N SER A 15 25.22 -3.91 -25.43
CA SER A 15 24.08 -4.15 -24.52
C SER A 15 23.21 -5.39 -24.91
N LYS A 16 23.31 -5.87 -26.14
CA LYS A 16 22.58 -7.06 -26.64
C LYS A 16 23.37 -8.35 -26.49
N ILE A 17 24.54 -8.31 -25.87
CA ILE A 17 25.35 -9.50 -25.62
C ILE A 17 24.59 -10.52 -24.77
N THR A 18 24.73 -11.80 -25.08
CA THR A 18 24.17 -12.88 -24.26
C THR A 18 24.99 -13.07 -22.98
N ALA A 19 24.36 -13.52 -21.89
CA ALA A 19 25.06 -13.77 -20.61
C ALA A 19 26.26 -14.71 -20.79
N LYS A 20 26.13 -15.74 -21.61
CA LYS A 20 27.24 -16.68 -21.92
C LYS A 20 28.42 -15.99 -22.61
N LYS A 21 28.15 -15.14 -23.59
CA LYS A 21 29.22 -14.40 -24.29
C LYS A 21 29.87 -13.39 -23.36
N ALA A 22 29.10 -12.63 -22.59
CA ALA A 22 29.63 -11.70 -21.60
C ALA A 22 30.54 -12.40 -20.57
N PHE A 23 30.11 -13.55 -20.06
CA PHE A 23 30.92 -14.36 -19.14
C PHE A 23 32.29 -14.73 -19.76
N TYR A 24 32.34 -15.21 -21.00
CA TYR A 24 33.60 -15.57 -21.64
C TYR A 24 34.47 -14.34 -21.97
N GLU A 25 33.89 -13.19 -22.33
CA GLU A 25 34.65 -11.95 -22.51
C GLU A 25 35.32 -11.53 -21.21
N ILE A 26 34.59 -11.53 -20.08
CA ILE A 26 35.12 -11.18 -18.77
C ILE A 26 36.16 -12.23 -18.33
N ARG A 27 35.84 -13.54 -18.46
CA ARG A 27 36.75 -14.62 -18.09
C ARG A 27 38.10 -14.55 -18.82
N ASN A 28 38.07 -14.22 -20.10
CA ASN A 28 39.28 -14.16 -20.93
C ASN A 28 40.03 -12.85 -20.82
N ASN A 29 39.50 -11.86 -20.14
CA ASN A 29 40.14 -10.58 -19.94
C ASN A 29 41.30 -10.74 -18.95
N LYS A 30 42.53 -10.40 -19.43
CA LYS A 30 43.77 -10.53 -18.66
C LYS A 30 43.76 -9.78 -17.31
N ASN A 31 42.97 -8.73 -17.21
CA ASN A 31 42.86 -7.93 -15.97
C ASN A 31 42.24 -8.73 -14.82
N TYR A 32 41.41 -9.75 -15.11
CA TYR A 32 40.79 -10.58 -14.10
C TYR A 32 41.59 -11.80 -13.69
N LYS A 33 42.72 -12.09 -14.36
CA LYS A 33 43.67 -13.19 -14.03
C LYS A 33 42.99 -14.51 -13.67
N ILE A 34 41.99 -14.94 -14.46
CA ILE A 34 41.31 -16.22 -14.26
C ILE A 34 42.14 -17.31 -14.96
N ASP A 35 42.44 -18.38 -14.23
CA ASP A 35 43.15 -19.53 -14.81
C ASP A 35 42.22 -20.20 -15.85
N LYS A 36 42.82 -20.43 -17.04
CA LYS A 36 42.10 -21.04 -18.17
C LYS A 36 41.73 -22.50 -17.94
N ASN A 37 42.43 -23.19 -17.04
CA ASN A 37 42.21 -24.57 -16.71
C ASN A 37 41.02 -24.81 -15.75
N LEU A 38 40.50 -23.75 -15.14
CA LEU A 38 39.36 -23.84 -14.24
C LEU A 38 38.07 -24.23 -15.00
N SER A 39 37.20 -24.93 -14.31
CA SER A 39 35.83 -25.13 -14.81
C SER A 39 35.11 -23.78 -14.96
N ASP A 40 34.09 -23.71 -15.84
CA ASP A 40 33.25 -22.50 -15.97
C ASP A 40 32.55 -22.15 -14.65
N SER A 41 32.19 -23.16 -13.85
CA SER A 41 31.59 -22.98 -12.53
C SER A 41 32.56 -22.27 -11.57
N ASP A 42 33.81 -22.73 -11.47
CA ASP A 42 34.78 -22.17 -10.54
C ASP A 42 35.29 -20.80 -11.01
N ALA A 43 35.49 -20.64 -12.31
CA ALA A 43 35.78 -19.34 -12.90
C ALA A 43 34.69 -18.31 -12.58
N ARG A 44 33.42 -18.72 -12.63
CA ARG A 44 32.28 -17.86 -12.26
C ARG A 44 32.29 -17.46 -10.79
N LYS A 45 32.57 -18.39 -9.87
CA LYS A 45 32.69 -18.10 -8.42
C LYS A 45 33.74 -17.02 -8.17
N ILE A 46 34.92 -17.17 -8.78
CA ILE A 46 36.01 -16.18 -8.67
C ILE A 46 35.57 -14.81 -9.22
N LEU A 47 34.90 -14.79 -10.39
CA LEU A 47 34.43 -13.55 -10.98
C LEU A 47 33.41 -12.85 -10.11
N VAL A 48 32.51 -13.60 -9.44
CA VAL A 48 31.52 -13.02 -8.50
C VAL A 48 32.22 -12.34 -7.33
N VAL A 49 33.19 -13.00 -6.70
CA VAL A 49 33.97 -12.42 -5.59
C VAL A 49 34.69 -11.15 -6.05
N ARG A 50 35.30 -11.17 -7.23
CA ARG A 50 36.00 -9.99 -7.79
C ARG A 50 35.06 -8.85 -8.14
N ASP A 51 33.86 -9.15 -8.62
CA ASP A 51 32.83 -8.14 -8.88
C ASP A 51 32.35 -7.49 -7.57
N LEU A 52 32.17 -8.27 -6.52
CA LEU A 52 31.83 -7.77 -5.18
C LEU A 52 32.93 -6.82 -4.66
N ILE A 53 34.20 -7.20 -4.74
CA ILE A 53 35.33 -6.33 -4.34
C ILE A 53 35.35 -5.05 -5.20
N LYS A 54 35.21 -5.19 -6.53
CA LYS A 54 35.21 -4.04 -7.45
C LYS A 54 34.04 -3.07 -7.16
N SER A 55 32.89 -3.59 -6.75
CA SER A 55 31.72 -2.77 -6.43
C SER A 55 31.91 -1.88 -5.20
N GLN A 56 32.87 -2.21 -4.32
CA GLN A 56 33.25 -1.39 -3.15
C GLN A 56 34.00 -0.08 -3.54
N GLY A 57 34.56 0.00 -4.74
CA GLY A 57 35.27 1.19 -5.20
C GLY A 57 36.41 1.60 -4.26
N TYR A 58 36.35 2.81 -3.70
CA TYR A 58 37.35 3.31 -2.76
C TYR A 58 37.36 2.57 -1.40
N SER A 59 36.29 1.85 -1.07
CA SER A 59 36.17 1.04 0.16
C SER A 59 36.65 -0.41 -0.02
N GLN A 60 37.48 -0.69 -1.02
CA GLN A 60 37.98 -2.03 -1.35
C GLN A 60 38.72 -2.75 -0.21
N TYR A 61 39.09 -2.02 0.84
CA TYR A 61 39.73 -2.56 2.05
C TYR A 61 38.69 -3.05 3.09
N ASN A 62 37.43 -2.73 2.93
CA ASN A 62 36.39 -3.26 3.81
C ASN A 62 36.12 -4.72 3.43
N PRO A 63 35.87 -5.59 4.42
CA PRO A 63 35.46 -6.96 4.16
C PRO A 63 34.20 -7.03 3.31
N ILE A 64 34.12 -8.03 2.44
CA ILE A 64 32.92 -8.37 1.71
C ILE A 64 32.38 -9.72 2.19
N THR A 65 31.08 -9.83 2.36
CA THR A 65 30.43 -11.09 2.70
C THR A 65 30.38 -11.99 1.47
N ILE A 66 31.07 -13.15 1.54
CA ILE A 66 31.10 -14.13 0.45
C ILE A 66 30.04 -15.20 0.66
N ALA A 67 29.81 -15.62 1.90
CA ALA A 67 28.81 -16.61 2.27
C ALA A 67 28.25 -16.29 3.65
N THR A 68 26.98 -16.60 3.86
CA THR A 68 26.28 -16.49 5.15
C THR A 68 25.77 -17.85 5.57
N ASP A 69 25.42 -18.00 6.85
CA ASP A 69 24.85 -19.22 7.41
C ASP A 69 25.71 -20.48 7.18
N ILE A 70 27.02 -20.30 7.34
CA ILE A 70 27.99 -21.39 7.17
C ILE A 70 28.00 -22.33 8.38
N SER A 71 28.16 -23.63 8.12
CA SER A 71 28.17 -24.64 9.20
C SER A 71 29.38 -24.51 10.11
N GLN A 72 29.25 -24.93 11.36
CA GLN A 72 30.35 -24.98 12.33
C GLN A 72 31.59 -25.76 11.79
N LYS A 73 31.33 -26.83 11.03
CA LYS A 73 32.39 -27.61 10.37
C LYS A 73 33.15 -26.73 9.35
N THR A 74 32.43 -25.90 8.58
CA THR A 74 33.07 -25.00 7.60
C THR A 74 33.87 -23.90 8.32
N ILE A 75 33.36 -23.39 9.44
CA ILE A 75 34.07 -22.41 10.27
C ILE A 75 35.41 -22.99 10.73
N SER A 76 35.41 -24.19 11.35
CA SER A 76 36.62 -24.84 11.81
C SER A 76 37.62 -25.07 10.69
N GLN A 77 37.17 -25.48 9.50
CA GLN A 77 38.04 -25.68 8.33
C GLN A 77 38.68 -24.36 7.85
N LEU A 78 37.90 -23.27 7.86
CA LEU A 78 38.42 -21.95 7.47
C LEU A 78 39.45 -21.43 8.48
N GLU A 79 39.22 -21.62 9.78
CA GLU A 79 40.12 -21.22 10.84
C GLU A 79 41.41 -22.03 10.82
N GLU A 80 41.35 -23.35 10.60
CA GLU A 80 42.53 -24.20 10.42
C GLU A 80 43.37 -23.81 9.17
N SER A 81 42.67 -23.37 8.12
CA SER A 81 43.33 -22.97 6.87
C SER A 81 43.68 -21.45 6.81
N ALA A 82 43.54 -20.70 7.91
CA ALA A 82 43.71 -19.25 7.92
C ALA A 82 45.08 -18.77 7.40
N ILE A 83 46.15 -19.56 7.58
CA ILE A 83 47.50 -19.27 7.07
C ILE A 83 47.53 -19.32 5.54
N GLU A 84 46.74 -20.26 4.95
CA GLU A 84 46.69 -20.47 3.51
C GLU A 84 45.67 -19.56 2.81
N LEU A 85 44.76 -18.95 3.59
CA LEU A 85 43.68 -18.11 3.12
C LEU A 85 43.81 -16.65 3.67
N PRO A 86 44.92 -15.94 3.37
CA PRO A 86 45.12 -14.59 3.86
C PRO A 86 44.00 -13.66 3.34
N GLY A 87 43.38 -12.92 4.26
CA GLY A 87 42.27 -12.01 3.95
C GLY A 87 40.88 -12.65 3.98
N VAL A 88 40.74 -13.92 4.35
CA VAL A 88 39.48 -14.57 4.68
C VAL A 88 39.30 -14.60 6.20
N SER A 89 38.14 -14.17 6.68
CA SER A 89 37.81 -14.19 8.09
C SER A 89 36.36 -14.64 8.29
N VAL A 90 36.05 -15.17 9.46
CA VAL A 90 34.71 -15.49 9.89
C VAL A 90 34.23 -14.42 10.86
N ALA A 91 33.05 -13.88 10.66
CA ALA A 91 32.41 -12.94 11.55
C ALA A 91 31.03 -13.46 11.98
N VAL A 92 30.66 -13.18 13.21
CA VAL A 92 29.29 -13.43 13.70
C VAL A 92 28.51 -12.14 13.58
N GLU A 93 27.45 -12.17 12.78
CA GLU A 93 26.57 -11.03 12.61
C GLU A 93 25.17 -11.39 13.13
N PRO A 94 24.52 -10.54 13.93
CA PRO A 94 23.15 -10.76 14.36
C PRO A 94 22.20 -10.63 13.18
N VAL A 95 21.31 -11.60 13.02
CA VAL A 95 20.31 -11.62 11.95
C VAL A 95 18.93 -11.56 12.59
N ARG A 96 18.06 -10.70 12.07
CA ARG A 96 16.66 -10.62 12.53
C ARG A 96 15.96 -11.95 12.24
N TYR A 97 15.26 -12.47 13.24
CA TYR A 97 14.48 -13.70 13.13
C TYR A 97 13.07 -13.49 13.65
N TYR A 98 12.09 -13.91 12.88
CA TYR A 98 10.66 -13.85 13.20
C TYR A 98 10.16 -15.27 13.54
N PRO A 99 10.13 -15.66 14.82
CA PRO A 99 9.90 -17.05 15.23
C PRO A 99 8.50 -17.56 14.89
N ASN A 100 7.52 -16.66 14.83
CA ASN A 100 6.13 -17.00 14.51
C ASN A 100 5.80 -16.84 13.01
N THR A 101 6.81 -16.77 12.16
CA THR A 101 6.70 -16.66 10.69
C THR A 101 5.72 -15.58 10.22
N THR A 102 4.51 -15.94 9.79
CA THR A 102 3.53 -15.00 9.21
C THR A 102 2.70 -14.24 10.24
N LEU A 103 2.75 -14.62 11.53
CA LEU A 103 1.94 -14.00 12.58
C LEU A 103 2.33 -12.53 12.76
N ALA A 104 1.34 -11.65 12.75
CA ALA A 104 1.50 -10.20 12.89
C ALA A 104 2.46 -9.56 11.87
N SER A 105 2.68 -10.21 10.70
CA SER A 105 3.67 -9.76 9.72
C SER A 105 3.48 -8.33 9.25
N HIS A 106 2.23 -7.86 9.13
CA HIS A 106 1.94 -6.48 8.73
C HIS A 106 2.17 -5.46 9.86
N ILE A 107 2.09 -5.90 11.12
CA ILE A 107 2.39 -5.06 12.29
C ILE A 107 3.90 -4.97 12.47
N LEU A 108 4.56 -6.14 12.57
CA LEU A 108 6.02 -6.20 12.76
C LEU A 108 6.74 -5.58 11.56
N GLY A 109 6.25 -5.84 10.36
CA GLY A 109 6.93 -5.46 9.14
C GLY A 109 8.09 -6.38 8.82
N HIS A 110 9.06 -5.88 8.09
CA HIS A 110 10.27 -6.63 7.75
C HIS A 110 11.46 -5.71 7.57
N MET A 111 12.62 -6.29 7.73
CA MET A 111 13.90 -5.65 7.41
C MET A 111 14.29 -5.92 5.96
N GLY A 112 15.07 -5.03 5.40
CA GLY A 112 15.61 -5.17 4.04
C GLY A 112 16.79 -4.26 3.82
N LYS A 113 17.43 -4.38 2.67
CA LYS A 113 18.51 -3.46 2.31
C LYS A 113 17.99 -2.05 2.15
N MET A 114 18.78 -1.08 2.58
CA MET A 114 18.50 0.34 2.45
C MET A 114 18.03 0.67 1.02
N PRO A 115 16.82 1.27 0.84
CA PRO A 115 16.28 1.55 -0.48
C PRO A 115 17.13 2.58 -1.24
N SER A 116 17.40 2.31 -2.51
CA SER A 116 18.07 3.27 -3.39
C SER A 116 17.26 4.58 -3.46
N GLY A 117 17.94 5.72 -3.29
CA GLY A 117 17.31 7.04 -3.25
C GLY A 117 16.80 7.49 -1.87
N GLN A 118 16.90 6.66 -0.84
CA GLN A 118 16.67 7.03 0.55
C GLN A 118 17.96 6.98 1.38
N GLU A 119 19.10 6.74 0.74
CA GLU A 119 20.41 6.63 1.39
C GLU A 119 20.73 7.87 2.25
N ASP A 120 20.42 9.07 1.75
CA ASP A 120 20.68 10.33 2.48
C ASP A 120 19.94 10.42 3.81
N LYS A 121 18.76 9.80 3.92
CA LYS A 121 17.98 9.76 5.16
C LYS A 121 18.72 9.04 6.29
N TYR A 122 19.55 8.05 5.95
CA TYR A 122 20.27 7.21 6.89
C TYR A 122 21.73 7.63 7.05
N LEU A 123 22.41 7.97 5.95
CA LEU A 123 23.85 8.24 5.94
C LEU A 123 24.24 9.63 6.47
N ASN A 124 23.32 10.62 6.38
CA ASN A 124 23.59 12.01 6.78
C ASN A 124 23.08 12.36 8.20
N ARG A 125 22.93 11.38 9.10
CA ARG A 125 22.54 11.65 10.49
C ARG A 125 23.71 12.18 11.29
N GLU A 126 23.53 13.37 11.90
CA GLU A 126 24.59 14.07 12.61
C GLU A 126 24.94 13.50 13.98
N GLU A 127 24.02 12.78 14.65
CA GLU A 127 24.27 12.18 15.97
C GLU A 127 23.69 10.76 16.08
N GLY A 128 24.42 9.86 16.73
CA GLY A 128 23.98 8.57 17.19
C GLY A 128 24.47 7.39 16.33
N LYS A 129 23.54 6.60 15.82
CA LYS A 129 23.84 5.34 15.14
C LYS A 129 24.30 5.59 13.71
N THR A 130 25.49 5.12 13.40
CA THR A 130 26.06 5.22 12.06
C THR A 130 25.50 4.14 11.14
N TYR A 131 25.18 4.54 9.93
CA TYR A 131 24.75 3.62 8.87
C TYR A 131 25.81 3.58 7.79
N SER A 132 26.04 2.40 7.25
CA SER A 132 26.91 2.17 6.12
C SER A 132 26.10 1.83 4.87
N LYS A 133 26.63 2.16 3.70
CA LYS A 133 26.00 1.82 2.44
C LYS A 133 25.88 0.30 2.30
N GLY A 134 24.64 -0.18 2.19
CA GLY A 134 24.36 -1.62 2.11
C GLY A 134 23.86 -2.24 3.40
N ASP A 135 23.75 -1.47 4.48
CA ASP A 135 23.13 -1.91 5.73
C ASP A 135 21.68 -2.34 5.51
N THR A 136 21.23 -3.21 6.40
CA THR A 136 19.85 -3.61 6.51
C THR A 136 19.12 -2.67 7.47
N VAL A 137 17.93 -2.20 7.07
CA VAL A 137 17.08 -1.28 7.82
C VAL A 137 15.65 -1.78 7.84
N GLY A 138 14.83 -1.27 8.76
CA GLY A 138 13.40 -1.52 8.75
C GLY A 138 12.71 -0.90 7.52
N ILE A 139 11.98 -1.71 6.79
CA ILE A 139 11.31 -1.31 5.54
C ILE A 139 9.84 -0.99 5.77
N SER A 140 9.19 -1.70 6.67
CA SER A 140 7.76 -1.54 6.96
C SER A 140 7.46 -1.86 8.43
N GLY A 141 6.26 -1.46 8.88
CA GLY A 141 5.76 -1.76 10.22
C GLY A 141 6.65 -1.24 11.33
N ILE A 142 6.59 -1.90 12.49
CA ILE A 142 7.37 -1.55 13.69
C ILE A 142 8.88 -1.56 13.43
N GLU A 143 9.38 -2.48 12.60
CA GLU A 143 10.80 -2.49 12.22
C GLU A 143 11.24 -1.16 11.60
N LYS A 144 10.38 -0.53 10.78
CA LYS A 144 10.65 0.77 10.15
C LYS A 144 10.48 1.94 11.12
N SER A 145 9.40 1.94 11.88
CA SER A 145 9.03 3.09 12.71
C SER A 145 9.89 3.18 13.97
N TYR A 146 10.29 2.05 14.50
CA TYR A 146 11.17 1.93 15.67
C TYR A 146 12.61 1.55 15.30
N GLU A 147 13.03 1.80 14.05
CA GLU A 147 14.39 1.51 13.57
C GLU A 147 15.47 2.10 14.50
N GLU A 148 15.26 3.32 15.02
CA GLU A 148 16.22 3.98 15.90
C GLU A 148 16.35 3.29 17.26
N GLN A 149 15.25 2.79 17.80
CA GLN A 149 15.24 2.07 19.08
C GLN A 149 15.75 0.65 18.92
N LEU A 150 15.29 -0.04 17.88
CA LEU A 150 15.61 -1.44 17.62
C LEU A 150 17.05 -1.65 17.15
N ARG A 151 17.61 -0.68 16.41
CA ARG A 151 19.00 -0.75 15.95
C ARG A 151 19.94 -0.52 17.14
N GLY A 152 20.89 -1.44 17.32
CA GLY A 152 22.01 -1.27 18.21
C GLY A 152 23.04 -0.25 17.71
N VAL A 153 24.16 -0.23 18.34
CA VAL A 153 25.36 0.51 17.89
C VAL A 153 26.40 -0.52 17.47
N ASP A 154 26.85 -0.42 16.24
CA ASP A 154 27.86 -1.33 15.69
C ASP A 154 29.16 -1.18 16.46
N GLY A 155 29.79 -2.30 16.80
CA GLY A 155 31.18 -2.31 17.27
C GLY A 155 32.14 -2.04 16.12
N TYR A 156 33.37 -1.73 16.44
CA TYR A 156 34.43 -1.63 15.45
C TYR A 156 35.77 -2.17 15.96
N LYS A 157 36.56 -2.65 15.05
CA LYS A 157 37.93 -3.10 15.31
C LYS A 157 38.88 -2.34 14.38
N LYS A 158 39.71 -1.48 14.96
CA LYS A 158 40.73 -0.76 14.22
C LYS A 158 42.03 -1.57 14.21
N VAL A 159 42.49 -1.94 13.03
CA VAL A 159 43.63 -2.80 12.86
C VAL A 159 44.69 -2.12 11.98
N GLN A 160 45.96 -2.44 12.26
CA GLN A 160 47.08 -2.13 11.37
C GLN A 160 47.31 -3.30 10.43
N VAL A 161 47.41 -3.05 9.14
CA VAL A 161 47.68 -4.07 8.12
C VAL A 161 49.01 -3.84 7.42
N ASP A 162 49.66 -4.92 6.94
CA ASP A 162 50.80 -4.85 6.10
C ASP A 162 50.45 -4.55 4.62
N ALA A 163 51.44 -4.47 3.75
CA ALA A 163 51.25 -4.22 2.33
C ALA A 163 50.45 -5.31 1.59
N LEU A 164 50.25 -6.48 2.21
CA LEU A 164 49.46 -7.61 1.69
C LEU A 164 48.08 -7.67 2.32
N GLY A 165 47.71 -6.69 3.18
CA GLY A 165 46.39 -6.65 3.84
C GLY A 165 46.28 -7.58 5.07
N ARG A 166 47.40 -8.15 5.57
CA ARG A 166 47.38 -9.01 6.76
C ARG A 166 47.42 -8.16 8.03
N ILE A 167 46.55 -8.47 8.99
CA ILE A 167 46.49 -7.79 10.28
C ILE A 167 47.80 -8.03 11.04
N THR A 168 48.50 -6.95 11.36
CA THR A 168 49.76 -6.98 12.12
C THR A 168 49.57 -6.56 13.56
N ARG A 169 48.60 -5.73 13.86
CA ARG A 169 48.30 -5.25 15.20
C ARG A 169 46.84 -4.76 15.31
N GLU A 170 46.19 -5.03 16.43
CA GLU A 170 44.95 -4.39 16.86
C GLU A 170 45.30 -3.06 17.53
N LEU A 171 44.64 -1.98 17.11
CA LEU A 171 44.90 -0.62 17.60
C LEU A 171 43.80 -0.17 18.57
N ASP A 172 42.54 -0.52 18.28
CA ASP A 172 41.40 -0.12 19.07
C ASP A 172 40.22 -1.08 18.80
N VAL A 173 39.39 -1.32 19.82
CA VAL A 173 38.21 -2.18 19.74
C VAL A 173 37.05 -1.53 20.50
N SER A 174 35.91 -1.41 19.89
CA SER A 174 34.66 -1.05 20.55
C SER A 174 33.67 -2.18 20.41
N GLU A 175 33.15 -2.64 21.54
CA GLU A 175 32.13 -3.69 21.55
C GLU A 175 30.80 -3.15 21.04
N PRO A 176 30.02 -3.97 20.30
CA PRO A 176 28.69 -3.59 19.84
C PRO A 176 27.71 -3.48 21.02
N LYS A 177 26.72 -2.59 20.89
CA LYS A 177 25.63 -2.44 21.85
C LYS A 177 24.30 -2.83 21.21
N SER A 178 23.55 -3.70 21.88
CA SER A 178 22.21 -4.08 21.42
C SER A 178 21.26 -2.88 21.40
N GLY A 179 20.27 -2.90 20.52
CA GLY A 179 19.17 -1.97 20.54
C GLY A 179 18.19 -2.25 21.70
N ASP A 180 17.19 -1.40 21.79
CA ASP A 180 16.17 -1.48 22.83
C ASP A 180 15.11 -2.55 22.50
N THR A 181 14.35 -2.95 23.53
CA THR A 181 13.19 -3.84 23.37
C THR A 181 11.91 -3.01 23.24
N VAL A 182 11.13 -3.28 22.22
CA VAL A 182 9.81 -2.66 22.00
C VAL A 182 8.72 -3.63 22.40
N TYR A 183 7.80 -3.17 23.26
CA TYR A 183 6.61 -3.91 23.69
C TYR A 183 5.39 -3.36 22.97
N LEU A 184 4.57 -4.25 22.40
CA LEU A 184 3.35 -3.91 21.71
C LEU A 184 2.13 -4.22 22.59
N SER A 185 1.02 -3.50 22.38
CA SER A 185 -0.27 -3.81 23.00
C SER A 185 -0.96 -5.05 22.41
N ILE A 186 -0.38 -5.62 21.37
CA ILE A 186 -0.92 -6.80 20.68
C ILE A 186 -0.88 -8.02 21.61
N ASP A 187 -2.03 -8.63 21.85
CA ASP A 187 -2.16 -9.94 22.48
C ASP A 187 -1.88 -11.02 21.44
N LYS A 188 -0.83 -11.81 21.68
CA LYS A 188 -0.37 -12.81 20.70
C LYS A 188 -1.42 -13.86 20.39
N ASP A 189 -2.13 -14.37 21.40
CA ASP A 189 -3.09 -15.46 21.21
C ASP A 189 -4.34 -14.94 20.48
N LEU A 190 -4.78 -13.72 20.83
CA LEU A 190 -5.88 -13.06 20.14
C LEU A 190 -5.50 -12.73 18.68
N GLN A 191 -4.26 -12.33 18.42
CA GLN A 191 -3.76 -12.09 17.06
C GLN A 191 -3.80 -13.37 16.22
N GLU A 192 -3.33 -14.48 16.77
CA GLU A 192 -3.35 -15.78 16.10
C GLU A 192 -4.77 -16.26 15.82
N ASP A 193 -5.66 -16.19 16.81
CA ASP A 193 -7.08 -16.53 16.66
C ASP A 193 -7.74 -15.64 15.58
N THR A 194 -7.42 -14.34 15.55
CA THR A 194 -7.97 -13.38 14.58
C THR A 194 -7.50 -13.67 13.15
N GLU A 195 -6.21 -13.93 12.95
CA GLU A 195 -5.66 -14.27 11.62
C GLU A 195 -6.24 -15.58 11.10
N ASN A 196 -6.31 -16.60 11.95
CA ASN A 196 -6.89 -17.90 11.60
C ASN A 196 -8.38 -17.81 11.26
N ALA A 197 -9.13 -17.02 12.04
CA ALA A 197 -10.55 -16.79 11.79
C ALA A 197 -10.77 -16.04 10.47
N LEU A 198 -10.02 -14.97 10.22
CA LEU A 198 -10.11 -14.20 8.97
C LEU A 198 -9.83 -15.07 7.75
N LYS A 199 -8.72 -15.82 7.77
CA LYS A 199 -8.35 -16.76 6.71
C LYS A 199 -9.45 -17.79 6.48
N GLY A 200 -9.91 -18.48 7.54
CA GLY A 200 -10.92 -19.53 7.43
C GLY A 200 -12.28 -19.03 6.93
N VAL A 201 -12.70 -17.82 7.36
CA VAL A 201 -13.94 -17.18 6.86
C VAL A 201 -13.82 -16.86 5.38
N LEU A 202 -12.71 -16.27 4.93
CA LEU A 202 -12.50 -15.93 3.52
C LEU A 202 -12.42 -17.20 2.64
N GLU A 203 -11.80 -18.27 3.12
CA GLU A 203 -11.76 -19.56 2.41
C GLU A 203 -13.15 -20.17 2.27
N ALA A 204 -13.93 -20.21 3.35
CA ALA A 204 -15.30 -20.71 3.32
C ALA A 204 -16.22 -19.86 2.41
N LEU A 205 -16.04 -18.53 2.45
CA LEU A 205 -16.81 -17.60 1.63
C LEU A 205 -16.51 -17.79 0.13
N ARG A 206 -15.27 -18.03 -0.25
CA ARG A 206 -14.87 -18.22 -1.66
C ARG A 206 -15.54 -19.43 -2.32
N VAL A 207 -15.81 -20.46 -1.54
CA VAL A 207 -16.40 -21.72 -2.07
C VAL A 207 -17.90 -21.85 -1.75
N GLY A 208 -18.48 -20.94 -0.98
CA GLY A 208 -19.86 -21.10 -0.49
C GLY A 208 -19.98 -22.22 0.56
N GLY A 209 -18.95 -22.36 1.40
CA GLY A 209 -18.86 -23.40 2.42
C GLY A 209 -19.26 -22.95 3.81
N THR A 210 -18.88 -23.74 4.82
CA THR A 210 -19.14 -23.45 6.24
C THR A 210 -17.82 -23.23 6.96
N TYR A 211 -17.66 -22.06 7.56
CA TYR A 211 -16.63 -21.80 8.56
C TYR A 211 -17.10 -22.35 9.90
N LYS A 212 -16.31 -23.22 10.51
CA LYS A 212 -16.58 -23.84 11.81
C LYS A 212 -15.68 -23.23 12.88
N SER A 213 -16.26 -22.81 14.00
CA SER A 213 -15.49 -22.31 15.14
C SER A 213 -16.07 -22.77 16.47
N LYS A 214 -15.31 -22.63 17.54
CA LYS A 214 -15.77 -22.88 18.92
C LYS A 214 -16.96 -21.98 19.35
N TYR A 215 -17.16 -20.87 18.63
CA TYR A 215 -18.25 -19.92 18.90
C TYR A 215 -19.48 -20.12 18.01
N GLY A 216 -19.50 -21.14 17.18
CA GLY A 216 -20.57 -21.46 16.26
C GLY A 216 -20.12 -21.54 14.80
N ASN A 217 -21.02 -22.05 13.97
CA ASN A 217 -20.75 -22.25 12.56
C ASN A 217 -21.40 -21.15 11.73
N LYS A 218 -20.67 -20.66 10.73
CA LYS A 218 -21.21 -19.71 9.75
C LYS A 218 -21.22 -20.34 8.35
N THR A 219 -22.40 -20.59 7.81
CA THR A 219 -22.58 -21.14 6.46
C THR A 219 -22.85 -20.00 5.46
N PHE A 220 -22.14 -20.05 4.35
CA PHE A 220 -22.31 -19.15 3.20
C PHE A 220 -23.07 -19.91 2.11
N SER A 221 -24.28 -19.44 1.76
CA SER A 221 -25.16 -20.10 0.79
C SER A 221 -24.71 -19.94 -0.67
N SER A 222 -23.80 -19.02 -0.93
CA SER A 222 -23.26 -18.78 -2.28
C SER A 222 -21.78 -18.46 -2.22
N ALA A 223 -21.05 -18.88 -3.25
CA ALA A 223 -19.63 -18.61 -3.37
C ALA A 223 -19.38 -17.15 -3.80
N ALA A 224 -18.44 -16.50 -3.09
CA ALA A 224 -17.88 -15.20 -3.46
C ALA A 224 -16.43 -15.40 -3.91
N LYS A 225 -16.23 -15.84 -5.16
CA LYS A 225 -14.92 -16.25 -5.71
C LYS A 225 -13.82 -15.20 -5.57
N ASN A 226 -14.19 -13.93 -5.50
CA ASN A 226 -13.26 -12.79 -5.38
C ASN A 226 -12.98 -12.38 -3.93
N ALA A 227 -13.51 -13.09 -2.92
CA ALA A 227 -13.22 -12.83 -1.51
C ALA A 227 -11.79 -13.32 -1.15
N ALA A 228 -10.79 -12.61 -1.66
CA ALA A 228 -9.37 -13.00 -1.57
C ALA A 228 -8.59 -12.23 -0.52
N SER A 229 -9.17 -11.17 0.05
CA SER A 229 -8.51 -10.31 1.03
C SER A 229 -9.52 -9.77 2.05
N GLY A 230 -9.00 -9.33 3.19
CA GLY A 230 -9.79 -8.73 4.26
C GLY A 230 -8.93 -8.30 5.44
N ALA A 231 -9.54 -7.58 6.38
CA ALA A 231 -8.89 -7.17 7.62
C ALA A 231 -9.85 -7.29 8.81
N VAL A 232 -9.27 -7.49 9.99
CA VAL A 232 -9.97 -7.49 11.28
C VAL A 232 -9.11 -6.76 12.28
N ILE A 233 -9.72 -5.89 13.09
CA ILE A 233 -9.05 -5.15 14.15
C ILE A 233 -9.87 -5.33 15.44
N ALA A 234 -9.19 -5.60 16.56
CA ALA A 234 -9.78 -5.60 17.88
C ALA A 234 -9.09 -4.50 18.73
N ILE A 235 -9.90 -3.62 19.29
CA ILE A 235 -9.45 -2.46 20.08
C ILE A 235 -10.10 -2.53 21.46
N ASP A 236 -9.32 -2.30 22.53
CA ASP A 236 -9.88 -2.08 23.85
C ASP A 236 -10.59 -0.71 23.87
N ALA A 237 -11.91 -0.75 24.02
CA ALA A 237 -12.75 0.45 24.01
C ALA A 237 -12.51 1.38 25.21
N LYS A 238 -11.77 0.95 26.24
CA LYS A 238 -11.50 1.74 27.45
C LYS A 238 -10.30 2.66 27.30
N ASN A 239 -9.25 2.19 26.64
CA ASN A 239 -7.97 2.90 26.54
C ASN A 239 -7.50 3.11 25.09
N GLY A 240 -8.13 2.45 24.11
CA GLY A 240 -7.77 2.55 22.71
C GLY A 240 -6.66 1.61 22.25
N ASP A 241 -6.15 0.74 23.11
CA ASP A 241 -5.10 -0.22 22.76
C ASP A 241 -5.56 -1.16 21.65
N VAL A 242 -4.73 -1.32 20.61
CA VAL A 242 -4.94 -2.32 19.57
C VAL A 242 -4.49 -3.68 20.08
N LEU A 243 -5.46 -4.55 20.36
CA LEU A 243 -5.20 -5.90 20.90
C LEU A 243 -4.89 -6.93 19.81
N SER A 244 -5.50 -6.77 18.63
CA SER A 244 -5.12 -7.50 17.42
C SER A 244 -5.41 -6.70 16.17
N MET A 245 -4.60 -6.93 15.13
CA MET A 245 -4.75 -6.32 13.82
C MET A 245 -4.32 -7.32 12.76
N ALA A 246 -5.30 -7.97 12.14
CA ALA A 246 -5.07 -8.97 11.10
C ALA A 246 -5.37 -8.40 9.72
N SER A 247 -4.48 -8.64 8.78
CA SER A 247 -4.66 -8.38 7.35
C SER A 247 -4.34 -9.65 6.57
N TYR A 248 -5.20 -10.02 5.62
CA TYR A 248 -5.04 -11.22 4.79
C TYR A 248 -5.08 -10.86 3.30
N PRO A 249 -4.25 -11.47 2.48
CA PRO A 249 -3.20 -12.44 2.81
C PRO A 249 -2.00 -11.81 3.52
N ASN A 250 -1.35 -12.57 4.38
CA ASN A 250 -0.13 -12.21 5.07
C ASN A 250 1.12 -12.79 4.36
N TYR A 251 2.31 -12.50 4.86
CA TYR A 251 3.58 -12.96 4.30
C TYR A 251 4.55 -13.35 5.42
N ASP A 252 5.60 -14.10 5.07
CA ASP A 252 6.68 -14.42 6.01
C ASP A 252 7.81 -13.40 5.91
N PRO A 253 8.03 -12.55 6.94
CA PRO A 253 9.07 -11.54 6.96
C PRO A 253 10.49 -12.13 6.96
N ASN A 254 10.70 -13.38 7.39
CA ASN A 254 11.99 -14.04 7.31
C ASN A 254 12.54 -14.13 5.89
N LYS A 255 11.67 -14.16 4.88
CA LYS A 255 12.07 -14.20 3.47
C LYS A 255 12.81 -12.95 3.01
N PHE A 256 12.71 -11.84 3.75
CA PHE A 256 13.33 -10.57 3.38
C PHE A 256 14.70 -10.35 4.04
N VAL A 257 14.97 -11.03 5.14
CA VAL A 257 16.12 -10.75 6.02
C VAL A 257 17.47 -10.79 5.30
N ASN A 258 17.70 -11.79 4.44
CA ASN A 258 18.93 -11.93 3.64
C ASN A 258 18.73 -11.56 2.16
N GLY A 259 17.67 -10.79 1.87
CA GLY A 259 17.22 -10.53 0.52
C GLY A 259 16.21 -11.57 0.03
N ILE A 260 15.12 -11.10 -0.56
CA ILE A 260 14.05 -11.97 -1.06
C ILE A 260 14.41 -12.56 -2.42
N SER A 261 14.11 -13.84 -2.64
CA SER A 261 14.26 -14.47 -3.97
C SER A 261 13.30 -13.84 -4.98
N TYR A 262 13.66 -13.92 -6.27
CA TYR A 262 12.77 -13.40 -7.33
C TYR A 262 11.42 -14.15 -7.34
N GLU A 263 11.44 -15.45 -7.14
CA GLU A 263 10.24 -16.29 -7.08
C GLU A 263 9.34 -15.89 -5.90
N ASP A 264 9.90 -15.74 -4.71
CA ASP A 264 9.15 -15.32 -3.52
C ASP A 264 8.57 -13.91 -3.71
N TYR A 265 9.36 -12.98 -4.24
CA TYR A 265 8.90 -11.62 -4.52
C TYR A 265 7.74 -11.60 -5.53
N GLN A 266 7.81 -12.40 -6.60
CA GLN A 266 6.71 -12.51 -7.57
C GLN A 266 5.46 -13.13 -6.95
N ALA A 267 5.60 -14.08 -6.02
CA ALA A 267 4.46 -14.68 -5.31
C ALA A 267 3.72 -13.66 -4.42
N LEU A 268 4.40 -12.60 -3.96
CA LEU A 268 3.81 -11.51 -3.18
C LEU A 268 3.15 -10.43 -4.05
N GLN A 269 3.33 -10.46 -5.37
CA GLN A 269 2.72 -9.44 -6.23
C GLN A 269 1.26 -9.76 -6.52
N PRO A 270 0.38 -8.74 -6.62
CA PRO A 270 -1.00 -8.96 -7.03
C PRO A 270 -1.06 -9.54 -8.44
N LYS A 271 -1.90 -10.55 -8.64
CA LYS A 271 -2.07 -11.21 -9.95
C LYS A 271 -2.53 -10.26 -11.05
N ASN A 272 -3.33 -9.27 -10.70
CA ASN A 272 -3.76 -8.19 -11.59
C ASN A 272 -3.44 -6.85 -10.92
N LYS A 273 -2.43 -6.15 -11.41
CA LYS A 273 -1.99 -4.84 -10.87
C LYS A 273 -2.99 -3.71 -11.12
N ASN A 274 -3.91 -3.89 -12.06
CA ASN A 274 -4.95 -2.90 -12.38
C ASN A 274 -6.22 -3.08 -11.53
N ASP A 275 -6.32 -4.17 -10.75
CA ASP A 275 -7.42 -4.41 -9.85
C ASP A 275 -7.03 -3.95 -8.44
N VAL A 276 -7.58 -2.83 -8.02
CA VAL A 276 -7.33 -2.24 -6.69
C VAL A 276 -7.80 -3.13 -5.52
N LEU A 277 -8.64 -4.13 -5.82
CA LEU A 277 -9.12 -5.12 -4.85
C LEU A 277 -8.35 -6.45 -4.94
N ALA A 278 -7.36 -6.55 -5.82
CA ALA A 278 -6.53 -7.75 -5.89
C ALA A 278 -5.79 -7.97 -4.56
N ALA A 279 -5.74 -9.23 -4.14
CA ALA A 279 -4.99 -9.61 -2.94
C ALA A 279 -3.51 -9.23 -3.08
N ASN A 280 -3.02 -8.43 -2.15
CA ASN A 280 -1.63 -8.00 -2.07
C ASN A 280 -1.08 -8.29 -0.67
N PRO A 281 -0.27 -9.36 -0.51
CA PRO A 281 0.26 -9.75 0.80
C PRO A 281 1.13 -8.69 1.49
N GLN A 282 1.68 -7.72 0.76
CA GLN A 282 2.54 -6.68 1.34
C GLN A 282 1.76 -5.46 1.86
N VAL A 283 0.45 -5.37 1.58
CA VAL A 283 -0.39 -4.24 2.01
C VAL A 283 -1.12 -4.58 3.30
N ASN A 284 -0.91 -3.78 4.32
CA ASN A 284 -1.72 -3.85 5.54
C ASN A 284 -3.11 -3.25 5.28
N LEU A 285 -4.08 -4.09 4.95
CA LEU A 285 -5.45 -3.65 4.68
C LEU A 285 -6.14 -3.03 5.89
N ALA A 286 -5.70 -3.37 7.12
CA ALA A 286 -6.27 -2.82 8.33
C ALA A 286 -6.00 -1.32 8.47
N THR A 287 -4.82 -0.84 8.02
CA THR A 287 -4.41 0.57 8.13
C THR A 287 -4.38 1.30 6.79
N GLN A 288 -4.17 0.59 5.68
CA GLN A 288 -4.04 1.17 4.34
C GLN A 288 -5.27 0.94 3.45
N GLY A 289 -6.19 0.05 3.88
CA GLY A 289 -7.43 -0.22 3.16
C GLY A 289 -8.41 0.94 3.30
N VAL A 290 -8.90 1.47 2.18
CA VAL A 290 -9.97 2.49 2.17
C VAL A 290 -11.23 1.85 1.62
N PHE A 291 -12.21 1.64 2.50
CA PHE A 291 -13.46 0.95 2.18
C PHE A 291 -14.67 1.83 2.42
N GLN A 292 -15.73 1.59 1.66
CA GLN A 292 -17.02 2.20 1.94
C GLN A 292 -17.63 1.58 3.21
N PRO A 293 -18.00 2.38 4.23
CA PRO A 293 -18.45 1.87 5.52
C PRO A 293 -19.78 1.13 5.46
N GLY A 294 -20.56 1.32 4.38
CA GLY A 294 -21.88 0.70 4.26
C GLY A 294 -22.82 1.09 5.40
N SER A 295 -23.62 0.14 5.88
CA SER A 295 -24.63 0.38 6.91
C SER A 295 -24.10 0.75 8.30
N THR A 296 -22.81 0.57 8.58
CA THR A 296 -22.21 1.05 9.83
C THR A 296 -22.22 2.58 9.90
N PHE A 297 -22.23 3.26 8.76
CA PHE A 297 -22.34 4.71 8.68
C PHE A 297 -23.71 5.26 9.13
N LYS A 298 -24.72 4.43 9.24
CA LYS A 298 -26.04 4.80 9.76
C LYS A 298 -25.98 5.32 11.20
N MET A 299 -25.02 4.83 11.98
CA MET A 299 -24.79 5.33 13.34
C MET A 299 -24.40 6.82 13.31
N VAL A 300 -23.51 7.22 12.40
CA VAL A 300 -23.10 8.62 12.21
C VAL A 300 -24.30 9.49 11.81
N THR A 301 -25.11 9.02 10.85
CA THR A 301 -26.31 9.75 10.41
C THR A 301 -27.37 9.85 11.52
N GLY A 302 -27.57 8.78 12.29
CA GLY A 302 -28.48 8.75 13.42
C GLY A 302 -28.07 9.71 14.54
N MET A 303 -26.79 9.70 14.92
CA MET A 303 -26.24 10.61 15.91
C MET A 303 -26.36 12.06 15.47
N ALA A 304 -26.04 12.36 14.20
CA ALA A 304 -26.23 13.69 13.65
C ALA A 304 -27.69 14.16 13.75
N ALA A 305 -28.67 13.27 13.51
CA ALA A 305 -30.07 13.62 13.59
C ALA A 305 -30.53 13.87 15.04
N ILE A 306 -30.14 13.01 15.99
CA ILE A 306 -30.49 13.16 17.41
C ILE A 306 -29.92 14.45 17.98
N ASP A 307 -28.66 14.72 17.74
CA ASP A 307 -27.96 15.92 18.25
C ASP A 307 -28.55 17.23 17.68
N ASN A 308 -29.16 17.16 16.50
CA ASN A 308 -29.94 18.26 15.92
C ASN A 308 -31.41 18.28 16.39
N GLY A 309 -31.78 17.48 17.38
CA GLY A 309 -33.11 17.51 18.02
C GLY A 309 -34.15 16.56 17.40
N LEU A 310 -33.77 15.54 16.63
CA LEU A 310 -34.69 14.50 16.21
C LEU A 310 -35.08 13.64 17.42
N SER A 311 -36.37 13.47 17.65
CA SER A 311 -36.83 12.47 18.62
C SER A 311 -36.49 11.05 18.13
N PRO A 312 -35.90 10.19 18.97
CA PRO A 312 -35.64 8.80 18.61
C PRO A 312 -36.94 8.01 18.33
N ASN A 313 -38.09 8.52 18.82
CA ASN A 313 -39.43 7.95 18.57
C ASN A 313 -40.08 8.48 17.27
N TYR A 314 -39.39 9.38 16.52
CA TYR A 314 -39.87 9.75 15.19
C TYR A 314 -39.89 8.51 14.31
N ALA A 315 -41.04 8.20 13.73
CA ALA A 315 -41.24 7.00 12.95
C ALA A 315 -41.84 7.29 11.57
N ILE A 316 -41.49 6.46 10.62
CA ILE A 316 -42.03 6.47 9.26
C ILE A 316 -42.73 5.14 8.94
N GLN A 317 -43.62 5.16 7.97
CA GLN A 317 -44.10 3.91 7.34
C GLN A 317 -43.08 3.54 6.25
N ASP A 318 -42.21 2.55 6.50
CA ASP A 318 -41.30 2.06 5.46
C ASP A 318 -42.10 1.40 4.33
N THR A 319 -41.80 1.78 3.09
CA THR A 319 -42.39 1.23 1.86
C THR A 319 -41.45 0.28 1.13
N GLY A 320 -40.24 0.03 1.69
CA GLY A 320 -39.21 -0.81 1.10
C GLY A 320 -38.45 -0.15 -0.07
N VAL A 321 -39.05 0.84 -0.74
CA VAL A 321 -38.46 1.57 -1.87
C VAL A 321 -39.01 2.99 -1.95
N ILE A 322 -38.14 3.94 -2.22
CA ILE A 322 -38.48 5.35 -2.48
C ILE A 322 -37.81 5.89 -3.73
N ARG A 323 -38.29 7.05 -4.22
CA ARG A 323 -37.70 7.80 -5.34
C ARG A 323 -37.51 9.25 -4.94
N LEU A 324 -36.24 9.71 -4.92
CA LEU A 324 -35.87 11.03 -4.41
C LEU A 324 -36.12 12.17 -5.42
N GLY A 325 -36.12 11.89 -6.71
CA GLY A 325 -36.30 12.86 -7.81
C GLY A 325 -37.61 12.71 -8.60
N GLY A 326 -38.66 12.09 -8.02
CA GLY A 326 -39.93 11.88 -8.68
C GLY A 326 -40.05 10.53 -9.41
N PRO A 327 -41.19 10.26 -10.11
CA PRO A 327 -41.52 8.92 -10.61
C PRO A 327 -40.53 8.28 -11.57
N LYS A 328 -39.80 9.10 -12.34
CA LYS A 328 -38.80 8.65 -13.32
C LYS A 328 -37.37 8.53 -12.75
N SER A 329 -37.14 8.97 -11.51
CA SER A 329 -35.81 8.91 -10.90
C SER A 329 -35.47 7.48 -10.48
N ARG A 330 -34.14 7.24 -10.32
CA ARG A 330 -33.61 5.96 -9.80
C ARG A 330 -34.27 5.60 -8.46
N PRO A 331 -34.76 4.37 -8.29
CA PRO A 331 -35.29 3.91 -7.00
C PRO A 331 -34.15 3.64 -6.01
N PHE A 332 -34.40 3.94 -4.75
CA PHE A 332 -33.58 3.58 -3.61
C PHE A 332 -34.39 2.61 -2.74
N ALA A 333 -33.82 1.47 -2.40
CA ALA A 333 -34.50 0.39 -1.76
C ALA A 333 -33.76 -0.19 -0.56
N ASP A 334 -34.53 -0.83 0.32
CA ASP A 334 -33.96 -1.66 1.39
C ASP A 334 -33.53 -3.03 0.90
N LEU A 335 -32.64 -3.66 1.68
CA LEU A 335 -32.18 -5.01 1.39
C LEU A 335 -33.34 -6.03 1.39
N ILE A 336 -34.29 -5.87 2.30
CA ILE A 336 -35.49 -6.73 2.38
C ILE A 336 -36.34 -6.62 1.11
N TRP A 337 -36.46 -5.41 0.52
CA TRP A 337 -37.13 -5.21 -0.75
C TRP A 337 -36.49 -5.97 -1.90
N HIS A 338 -35.13 -5.95 -1.93
CA HIS A 338 -34.42 -6.70 -2.96
C HIS A 338 -34.58 -8.21 -2.81
N LYS A 339 -34.62 -8.72 -1.58
CA LYS A 339 -34.72 -10.15 -1.28
C LYS A 339 -36.15 -10.71 -1.44
N SER A 340 -37.14 -10.00 -0.95
CA SER A 340 -38.53 -10.52 -0.81
C SER A 340 -39.62 -9.57 -1.25
N ARG A 341 -39.29 -8.38 -1.78
CA ARG A 341 -40.26 -7.30 -2.08
C ARG A 341 -41.10 -6.86 -0.87
N SER A 342 -40.55 -7.08 0.33
CA SER A 342 -41.15 -6.70 1.60
C SER A 342 -40.60 -5.36 2.11
N ASN A 343 -41.10 -4.89 3.25
CA ASN A 343 -40.64 -3.68 3.94
C ASN A 343 -40.65 -3.90 5.46
N HIS A 344 -40.10 -2.93 6.22
CA HIS A 344 -40.03 -3.02 7.68
C HIS A 344 -41.30 -2.50 8.40
N GLY A 345 -42.31 -1.94 7.66
CA GLY A 345 -43.50 -1.37 8.23
C GLY A 345 -43.24 -0.09 9.02
N TYR A 346 -43.93 0.10 10.13
CA TYR A 346 -43.72 1.27 10.98
C TYR A 346 -42.39 1.18 11.69
N THR A 347 -41.53 2.16 11.45
CA THR A 347 -40.09 2.10 11.79
C THR A 347 -39.65 3.42 12.42
N ASP A 348 -39.21 3.35 13.67
CA ASP A 348 -38.50 4.42 14.41
C ASP A 348 -36.98 4.23 14.30
N LEU A 349 -36.20 5.06 15.02
CA LEU A 349 -34.76 5.00 14.98
C LEU A 349 -34.19 3.66 15.51
N TYR A 350 -34.78 3.12 16.58
CA TYR A 350 -34.30 1.86 17.18
C TYR A 350 -34.49 0.70 16.20
N LYS A 351 -35.67 0.58 15.64
CA LYS A 351 -35.99 -0.44 14.65
C LYS A 351 -35.19 -0.22 13.35
N ALA A 352 -34.99 1.03 12.94
CA ALA A 352 -34.20 1.36 11.76
C ALA A 352 -32.74 0.91 11.89
N ILE A 353 -32.16 1.00 13.08
CA ILE A 353 -30.80 0.50 13.36
C ILE A 353 -30.81 -1.03 13.38
N GLN A 354 -31.75 -1.64 14.13
CA GLN A 354 -31.88 -3.09 14.28
C GLN A 354 -32.06 -3.78 12.91
N GLU A 355 -32.97 -3.29 12.08
CA GLU A 355 -33.29 -3.87 10.78
C GLU A 355 -32.46 -3.31 9.63
N SER A 356 -31.60 -2.33 9.92
CA SER A 356 -30.77 -1.63 8.93
C SER A 356 -31.58 -0.99 7.80
N CYS A 357 -32.70 -0.32 8.14
CA CYS A 357 -33.66 0.28 7.19
C CYS A 357 -33.03 1.49 6.47
N ASN A 358 -32.79 1.40 5.16
CA ASN A 358 -32.25 2.50 4.37
C ASN A 358 -33.22 3.67 4.25
N ILE A 359 -34.51 3.37 4.09
CA ILE A 359 -35.57 4.38 3.85
C ILE A 359 -35.64 5.36 5.02
N TYR A 360 -35.53 4.86 6.25
CA TYR A 360 -35.50 5.70 7.45
C TYR A 360 -34.31 6.66 7.41
N PHE A 361 -33.11 6.16 7.10
CA PHE A 361 -31.90 7.00 7.08
C PHE A 361 -31.86 7.96 5.90
N TYR A 362 -32.45 7.63 4.75
CA TYR A 362 -32.67 8.60 3.68
C TYR A 362 -33.60 9.72 4.10
N THR A 363 -34.67 9.38 4.85
CA THR A 363 -35.62 10.35 5.37
C THR A 363 -34.97 11.33 6.34
N ILE A 364 -34.34 10.85 7.41
CA ILE A 364 -33.76 11.75 8.41
C ILE A 364 -32.54 12.52 7.85
N GLY A 365 -31.73 11.90 6.98
CA GLY A 365 -30.61 12.55 6.35
C GLY A 365 -31.00 13.67 5.39
N SER A 366 -32.07 13.48 4.58
CA SER A 366 -32.56 14.49 3.64
C SER A 366 -33.47 15.53 4.29
N GLY A 367 -34.05 15.23 5.46
CA GLY A 367 -35.08 16.04 6.11
C GLY A 367 -36.45 15.98 5.41
N LYS A 368 -36.70 14.94 4.59
CA LYS A 368 -37.99 14.78 3.88
C LYS A 368 -38.47 13.34 3.92
N ASN A 369 -39.75 13.17 4.26
CA ASN A 369 -40.41 11.87 4.24
C ASN A 369 -40.98 11.57 2.85
N TYR A 370 -40.36 10.64 2.15
CA TYR A 370 -40.76 10.23 0.80
C TYR A 370 -41.81 9.13 0.79
N THR A 371 -42.28 8.69 1.97
CA THR A 371 -43.30 7.62 2.11
C THR A 371 -44.69 8.16 2.34
N GLY A 372 -44.89 9.51 2.32
CA GLY A 372 -46.18 10.18 2.43
C GLY A 372 -46.59 10.59 3.85
N GLY A 373 -45.73 10.35 4.86
CA GLY A 373 -45.96 10.80 6.24
C GLY A 373 -45.36 12.21 6.51
N LYS A 374 -45.44 12.62 7.78
CA LYS A 374 -44.85 13.88 8.25
C LYS A 374 -43.35 13.90 8.09
N ASP A 375 -42.79 15.01 7.61
CA ASP A 375 -41.34 15.23 7.55
C ASP A 375 -40.70 15.20 8.95
N PRO A 376 -39.43 14.79 9.07
CA PRO A 376 -38.73 14.89 10.35
C PRO A 376 -38.63 16.34 10.80
N SER A 377 -38.61 16.55 12.14
CA SER A 377 -38.47 17.89 12.74
C SER A 377 -37.13 18.56 12.42
N VAL A 378 -36.17 17.79 11.92
CA VAL A 378 -34.81 18.24 11.65
C VAL A 378 -34.41 17.94 10.22
N LYS A 379 -33.51 18.79 9.68
CA LYS A 379 -32.90 18.57 8.38
C LYS A 379 -31.35 18.51 8.59
N VAL A 380 -30.82 17.32 8.69
CA VAL A 380 -29.36 17.12 8.85
C VAL A 380 -28.63 17.55 7.57
N GLY A 381 -29.08 17.04 6.43
CA GLY A 381 -28.46 17.32 5.14
C GLY A 381 -27.04 16.77 5.00
N ALA A 382 -26.48 16.91 3.82
CA ALA A 382 -25.12 16.44 3.55
C ALA A 382 -24.07 17.14 4.48
N LYS A 383 -24.25 18.44 4.73
CA LYS A 383 -23.31 19.20 5.57
C LYS A 383 -23.27 18.68 7.01
N GLY A 384 -24.41 18.45 7.63
CA GLY A 384 -24.47 17.93 9.01
C GLY A 384 -23.92 16.50 9.09
N ILE A 385 -24.21 15.64 8.09
CA ILE A 385 -23.63 14.28 8.03
C ILE A 385 -22.11 14.34 7.93
N ILE A 386 -21.56 15.22 7.09
CA ILE A 386 -20.11 15.41 6.93
C ILE A 386 -19.46 15.90 8.21
N GLU A 387 -20.08 16.89 8.88
CA GLU A 387 -19.58 17.43 10.15
C GLU A 387 -19.52 16.34 11.24
N TYR A 388 -20.53 15.48 11.30
CA TYR A 388 -20.53 14.36 12.25
C TYR A 388 -19.52 13.29 11.89
N ALA A 389 -19.37 12.94 10.61
CA ALA A 389 -18.33 12.03 10.16
C ALA A 389 -16.92 12.52 10.59
N LYS A 390 -16.68 13.84 10.49
CA LYS A 390 -15.43 14.47 10.96
C LYS A 390 -15.28 14.42 12.47
N LYS A 391 -16.36 14.64 13.24
CA LYS A 391 -16.32 14.50 14.72
C LYS A 391 -15.94 13.08 15.15
N PHE A 392 -16.24 12.05 14.32
CA PHE A 392 -15.81 10.66 14.52
C PHE A 392 -14.43 10.37 13.96
N GLY A 393 -13.69 11.35 13.45
CA GLY A 393 -12.34 11.19 12.91
C GLY A 393 -12.28 10.44 11.57
N LEU A 394 -13.42 10.30 10.84
CA LEU A 394 -13.47 9.53 9.61
C LEU A 394 -12.77 10.19 8.40
N ASP A 395 -12.24 11.39 8.55
CA ASP A 395 -11.49 12.11 7.53
C ASP A 395 -10.03 12.39 7.92
N ASP A 396 -9.54 11.73 8.97
CA ASP A 396 -8.18 11.94 9.46
C ASP A 396 -7.45 10.61 9.72
N TYR A 397 -6.22 10.71 10.22
CA TYR A 397 -5.46 9.60 10.76
C TYR A 397 -6.01 9.21 12.14
N THR A 398 -5.85 7.93 12.50
CA THR A 398 -6.27 7.44 13.82
C THR A 398 -5.23 7.71 14.90
N GLY A 399 -4.01 8.09 14.53
CA GLY A 399 -2.85 8.25 15.39
C GLY A 399 -1.82 7.11 15.25
N LEU A 400 -2.18 6.04 14.54
CA LEU A 400 -1.24 4.93 14.27
C LEU A 400 -0.21 5.26 13.18
N ASN A 401 -0.38 6.36 12.44
CA ASN A 401 0.48 6.74 11.32
C ASN A 401 1.94 7.03 11.71
N GLU A 402 2.21 7.28 12.99
CA GLU A 402 3.57 7.44 13.50
C GLU A 402 4.26 6.09 13.74
N GLU A 403 3.48 5.03 13.98
CA GLU A 403 3.96 3.69 14.31
C GLU A 403 3.86 2.72 13.14
N ILE A 404 2.82 2.83 12.34
CA ILE A 404 2.56 1.95 11.18
C ILE A 404 2.06 2.80 10.03
N ASP A 405 2.46 2.46 8.79
CA ASP A 405 1.97 3.14 7.60
C ASP A 405 0.42 3.08 7.55
N GLU A 406 -0.22 4.22 7.74
CA GLU A 406 -1.66 4.40 7.75
C GLU A 406 -2.11 5.27 6.57
N ARG A 407 -3.26 4.97 6.00
CA ARG A 407 -3.90 5.80 5.00
C ARG A 407 -4.98 6.66 5.64
N LYS A 408 -4.86 7.96 5.44
CA LYS A 408 -5.83 8.94 5.94
C LYS A 408 -7.25 8.61 5.48
N GLY A 409 -8.23 8.71 6.39
CA GLY A 409 -9.64 8.60 6.08
C GLY A 409 -10.11 9.67 5.10
N SER A 410 -11.23 9.44 4.43
CA SER A 410 -11.81 10.39 3.49
C SER A 410 -13.31 10.45 3.62
N VAL A 411 -13.84 11.60 4.00
CA VAL A 411 -15.27 11.87 3.99
C VAL A 411 -15.60 12.66 2.73
N PRO A 412 -16.37 12.09 1.78
CA PRO A 412 -16.74 12.78 0.56
C PRO A 412 -17.45 14.11 0.84
N ASN A 413 -16.99 15.17 0.23
CA ASN A 413 -17.63 16.49 0.27
C ASN A 413 -17.61 17.12 -1.14
N MET A 414 -18.34 18.21 -1.33
CA MET A 414 -18.45 18.83 -2.68
C MET A 414 -17.09 19.26 -3.22
N ALA A 415 -16.21 19.82 -2.39
CA ALA A 415 -14.88 20.24 -2.84
C ALA A 415 -14.02 19.04 -3.25
N ALA A 416 -13.99 17.96 -2.44
CA ALA A 416 -13.26 16.74 -2.79
C ALA A 416 -13.83 16.05 -4.03
N LYS A 417 -15.17 16.06 -4.20
CA LYS A 417 -15.83 15.55 -5.41
C LYS A 417 -15.42 16.36 -6.64
N LEU A 418 -15.41 17.68 -6.53
CA LEU A 418 -15.00 18.58 -7.59
C LEU A 418 -13.55 18.31 -8.00
N GLU A 419 -12.61 18.22 -7.07
CA GLU A 419 -11.20 17.93 -7.36
C GLU A 419 -10.99 16.55 -7.99
N THR A 420 -11.74 15.54 -7.51
CA THR A 420 -11.72 14.20 -8.14
C THR A 420 -12.23 14.27 -9.58
N THR A 421 -13.31 14.99 -9.80
CA THR A 421 -13.87 15.17 -11.15
C THR A 421 -12.89 15.90 -12.07
N LYS A 422 -12.26 16.97 -11.61
CA LYS A 422 -11.24 17.70 -12.37
C LYS A 422 -10.06 16.80 -12.74
N THR A 423 -9.61 15.96 -11.80
CA THR A 423 -8.54 14.98 -12.05
C THR A 423 -8.93 13.97 -13.12
N LEU A 424 -10.11 13.35 -12.99
CA LEU A 424 -10.62 12.39 -13.97
C LEU A 424 -10.85 13.02 -15.34
N LEU A 425 -11.39 14.24 -15.39
CA LEU A 425 -11.58 14.99 -16.62
C LEU A 425 -10.24 15.32 -17.29
N ARG A 426 -9.25 15.77 -16.51
CA ARG A 426 -7.90 16.04 -17.02
C ARG A 426 -7.27 14.79 -17.62
N ASP A 427 -7.32 13.66 -16.93
CA ASP A 427 -6.77 12.38 -17.39
C ASP A 427 -7.47 11.94 -18.70
N TYR A 428 -8.79 12.05 -18.76
CA TYR A 428 -9.57 11.74 -19.94
C TYR A 428 -9.16 12.62 -21.13
N LEU A 429 -9.17 13.95 -20.96
CA LEU A 429 -8.83 14.89 -22.02
C LEU A 429 -7.39 14.74 -22.51
N THR A 430 -6.46 14.54 -21.58
CA THR A 430 -5.03 14.35 -21.90
C THR A 430 -4.80 13.11 -22.76
N LYS A 431 -5.62 12.07 -22.57
CA LYS A 431 -5.57 10.83 -23.33
C LYS A 431 -6.29 10.95 -24.68
N GLU A 432 -7.51 11.49 -24.68
CA GLU A 432 -8.39 11.50 -25.85
C GLU A 432 -8.09 12.63 -26.83
N MET A 433 -7.63 13.79 -26.34
CA MET A 433 -7.46 14.99 -27.17
C MET A 433 -6.04 15.22 -27.69
N ALA A 434 -5.13 14.27 -27.58
CA ALA A 434 -3.71 14.45 -27.93
C ALA A 434 -3.47 15.07 -29.33
N ASN A 435 -4.40 14.86 -30.28
CA ASN A 435 -4.33 15.35 -31.66
C ASN A 435 -5.63 15.99 -32.12
N ASP A 436 -6.52 16.44 -31.25
CA ASP A 436 -7.85 16.92 -31.61
C ASP A 436 -7.94 18.43 -31.82
N PHE A 437 -6.90 19.18 -31.51
CA PHE A 437 -6.80 20.58 -31.90
C PHE A 437 -6.28 20.73 -33.35
N THR A 438 -6.79 21.73 -34.10
CA THR A 438 -6.41 21.96 -35.49
C THR A 438 -5.09 22.69 -35.64
N ASP A 439 -4.66 23.45 -34.62
CA ASP A 439 -3.51 24.35 -34.67
C ASP A 439 -2.35 23.92 -33.73
N ILE A 440 -2.60 23.07 -32.77
CA ILE A 440 -1.59 22.56 -31.83
C ILE A 440 -1.69 21.03 -31.64
N SER A 441 -0.63 20.43 -31.13
CA SER A 441 -0.67 19.03 -30.72
C SER A 441 0.18 18.83 -29.46
N LYS A 442 -0.14 17.78 -28.66
CA LYS A 442 0.58 17.42 -27.44
C LYS A 442 2.08 17.26 -27.66
N SER A 443 2.48 16.71 -28.83
CA SER A 443 3.89 16.44 -29.14
C SER A 443 4.68 17.66 -29.58
N LYS A 444 4.03 18.62 -30.26
CA LYS A 444 4.70 19.82 -30.85
C LYS A 444 4.61 21.04 -29.93
N ASN A 445 3.49 21.18 -29.22
CA ASN A 445 3.18 22.35 -28.39
C ASN A 445 2.73 21.93 -26.98
N PRO A 446 3.54 21.19 -26.20
CA PRO A 446 3.08 20.56 -24.94
C PRO A 446 2.51 21.58 -23.93
N LYS A 447 3.17 22.72 -23.73
CA LYS A 447 2.71 23.74 -22.77
C LYS A 447 1.37 24.38 -23.16
N GLU A 448 1.19 24.69 -24.43
CA GLU A 448 -0.06 25.28 -24.92
C GLU A 448 -1.19 24.24 -24.93
N TYR A 449 -0.86 22.99 -25.25
CA TYR A 449 -1.78 21.88 -25.15
C TYR A 449 -2.27 21.69 -23.68
N GLU A 450 -1.37 21.63 -22.71
CA GLU A 450 -1.71 21.56 -21.30
C GLU A 450 -2.57 22.73 -20.86
N SER A 451 -2.26 23.95 -21.28
CA SER A 451 -3.06 25.14 -20.94
C SER A 451 -4.50 25.03 -21.46
N ARG A 452 -4.72 24.52 -22.66
CA ARG A 452 -6.07 24.32 -23.22
C ARG A 452 -6.83 23.20 -22.49
N ILE A 453 -6.14 22.13 -22.10
CA ILE A 453 -6.75 21.07 -21.27
C ILE A 453 -7.20 21.65 -19.93
N GLU A 454 -6.35 22.43 -19.27
CA GLU A 454 -6.70 23.06 -17.98
C GLU A 454 -7.85 24.07 -18.11
N GLU A 455 -7.96 24.79 -19.23
CA GLU A 455 -9.10 25.64 -19.53
C GLU A 455 -10.41 24.84 -19.56
N ILE A 456 -10.43 23.68 -20.22
CA ILE A 456 -11.61 22.81 -20.23
C ILE A 456 -11.88 22.24 -18.82
N VAL A 457 -10.85 21.84 -18.09
CA VAL A 457 -10.99 21.33 -16.72
C VAL A 457 -11.59 22.38 -15.79
N SER A 458 -11.25 23.67 -16.00
CA SER A 458 -11.76 24.77 -15.20
C SER A 458 -13.28 25.00 -15.35
N TRP A 459 -13.93 24.48 -16.39
CA TRP A 459 -15.38 24.55 -16.52
C TRP A 459 -16.12 23.85 -15.36
N ALA A 460 -15.46 22.90 -14.69
CA ALA A 460 -16.00 22.28 -13.49
C ALA A 460 -16.10 23.23 -12.28
N ASP A 461 -15.34 24.34 -12.27
CA ASP A 461 -15.36 25.35 -11.19
C ASP A 461 -16.47 26.38 -11.36
N GLU A 462 -17.14 26.39 -12.51
CA GLU A 462 -18.16 27.40 -12.80
C GLU A 462 -19.42 27.17 -11.93
N THR A 463 -19.96 28.27 -11.41
CA THR A 463 -21.18 28.24 -10.58
C THR A 463 -22.43 27.77 -11.32
N LYS A 464 -22.43 27.93 -12.65
CA LYS A 464 -23.47 27.43 -13.54
C LYS A 464 -22.90 26.30 -14.37
N THR A 465 -23.52 25.15 -14.30
CA THR A 465 -23.11 23.98 -15.10
C THR A 465 -23.10 24.32 -16.60
N VAL A 466 -21.98 24.09 -17.24
CA VAL A 466 -21.82 24.26 -18.69
C VAL A 466 -22.68 23.24 -19.41
N GLY A 467 -23.63 23.73 -20.23
CA GLY A 467 -24.50 22.87 -20.99
C GLY A 467 -23.85 22.36 -22.29
N ARG A 468 -24.47 21.33 -22.89
CA ARG A 468 -23.97 20.69 -24.14
C ARG A 468 -23.70 21.69 -25.28
N VAL A 469 -24.64 22.58 -25.54
CA VAL A 469 -24.53 23.57 -26.63
C VAL A 469 -23.37 24.54 -26.36
N GLU A 470 -23.29 25.03 -25.14
CA GLU A 470 -22.22 25.91 -24.68
C GLU A 470 -20.83 25.23 -24.75
N ALA A 471 -20.75 23.96 -24.34
CA ALA A 471 -19.53 23.18 -24.47
C ALA A 471 -19.08 23.02 -25.94
N MET A 472 -20.02 22.76 -26.86
CA MET A 472 -19.72 22.69 -28.30
C MET A 472 -19.19 24.02 -28.83
N GLU A 473 -19.80 25.14 -28.45
CA GLU A 473 -19.36 26.47 -28.87
C GLU A 473 -17.95 26.80 -28.35
N ARG A 474 -17.68 26.48 -27.09
CA ARG A 474 -16.36 26.69 -26.45
C ARG A 474 -15.29 25.83 -27.09
N LEU A 475 -15.55 24.53 -27.34
CA LEU A 475 -14.63 23.63 -28.04
C LEU A 475 -14.32 24.10 -29.48
N THR A 476 -15.33 24.58 -30.19
CA THR A 476 -15.14 25.15 -31.54
C THR A 476 -14.24 26.40 -31.49
N LYS A 477 -14.46 27.31 -30.54
CA LYS A 477 -13.59 28.49 -30.35
C LYS A 477 -12.14 28.11 -29.98
N MET A 478 -11.96 27.01 -29.25
CA MET A 478 -10.67 26.45 -28.92
C MET A 478 -10.02 25.69 -30.08
N LYS A 479 -10.61 25.72 -31.28
CA LYS A 479 -10.11 25.06 -32.49
C LYS A 479 -9.98 23.54 -32.37
N VAL A 480 -10.92 22.91 -31.68
CA VAL A 480 -11.10 21.47 -31.73
C VAL A 480 -11.62 21.07 -33.11
N LYS A 481 -11.18 19.94 -33.63
CA LYS A 481 -11.63 19.39 -34.91
C LYS A 481 -13.13 19.21 -34.93
N GLU A 482 -13.77 19.62 -36.02
CA GLU A 482 -15.24 19.68 -36.18
C GLU A 482 -15.90 18.30 -35.89
N ASP A 483 -15.30 17.21 -36.39
CA ASP A 483 -15.78 15.85 -36.23
C ASP A 483 -15.65 15.32 -34.79
N ARG A 484 -14.91 16.02 -33.91
CA ARG A 484 -14.69 15.66 -32.49
C ARG A 484 -15.52 16.50 -31.53
N VAL A 485 -15.96 17.68 -31.90
CA VAL A 485 -16.63 18.66 -31.03
C VAL A 485 -17.86 18.06 -30.33
N GLU A 486 -18.75 17.42 -31.07
CA GLU A 486 -19.98 16.85 -30.49
C GLU A 486 -19.71 15.73 -29.50
N THR A 487 -18.87 14.76 -29.87
CA THR A 487 -18.52 13.61 -29.04
C THR A 487 -17.83 14.05 -27.76
N LEU A 488 -16.90 15.03 -27.85
CA LEU A 488 -16.19 15.55 -26.67
C LEU A 488 -17.13 16.35 -25.77
N ALA A 489 -17.99 17.20 -26.32
CA ALA A 489 -18.98 17.97 -25.56
C ALA A 489 -19.91 17.02 -24.78
N ASP A 490 -20.40 15.96 -25.41
CA ASP A 490 -21.22 14.95 -24.76
C ASP A 490 -20.46 14.27 -23.62
N SER A 491 -19.25 13.82 -23.85
CA SER A 491 -18.41 13.17 -22.84
C SER A 491 -18.12 14.11 -21.67
N ILE A 492 -17.72 15.36 -21.93
CA ILE A 492 -17.40 16.35 -20.89
C ILE A 492 -18.64 16.66 -20.05
N VAL A 493 -19.74 16.98 -20.69
CA VAL A 493 -20.96 17.43 -19.99
C VAL A 493 -21.61 16.28 -19.23
N PHE A 494 -21.87 15.14 -19.89
CA PHE A 494 -22.65 14.06 -19.29
C PHE A 494 -21.86 13.17 -18.33
N SER A 495 -20.54 13.04 -18.53
CA SER A 495 -19.72 12.17 -17.69
C SER A 495 -19.01 12.91 -16.57
N TYR A 496 -18.72 14.21 -16.72
CA TYR A 496 -17.91 14.95 -15.76
C TYR A 496 -18.54 16.22 -15.19
N LEU A 497 -19.35 16.97 -15.91
CA LEU A 497 -19.92 18.24 -15.42
C LEU A 497 -21.34 18.14 -14.82
N ASN A 498 -22.06 17.06 -15.05
CA ASN A 498 -23.36 16.80 -14.40
C ASN A 498 -23.15 16.09 -13.06
N PHE A 499 -22.98 16.87 -11.99
CA PHE A 499 -22.81 16.39 -10.63
C PHE A 499 -24.14 16.01 -9.94
#